data_1252e3b138baf826e8e7725ac43f1453
#
_entry.id   1252e3b138baf826e8e7725ac43f1453
#
_cell.length_a   1.000
_cell.length_b   1.000
_cell.length_c   1.000
_cell.angle_alpha   90.00
_cell.angle_beta   90.00
_cell.angle_gamma   90.00
#
_symmetry.space_group_name_H-M   'P 1'
#
loop_
_entity.id
_entity.type
_entity.pdbx_description
1 polymer ?
#
loop_
_entity_poly.entity_id
_entity_poly.type
_entity_poly.pdbx_seq_one_letter_code
_entity_poly.pdbx_strand_id
1 'polypeptide(L)'
;ETLTKDLSNSGYGSIICNQWHRITASHNTVVIDGMNHTSVEPGIKLSFTNSSCDAKVEHVYEDVGFRRKIQLLSDGFYDEFEVKSGRERNYDFIFHVESDLDMNMDTTFETSKNSSLGYTENGYAYFKDIIKLIPLKGSEELILYWKLGGLKLASSMNIIDTEVFLAKSPANPVTDLRTSIILRRKAKHTTYQMEWKILNV
;
A
#
# COMPACT_ATOMS: atom_id res chain seq x y z
N GLU A 1 2.35 14.17 -14.00
CA GLU A 1 1.95 13.96 -12.60
C GLU A 1 2.30 12.55 -12.15
N THR A 2 2.54 12.36 -10.86
CA THR A 2 3.03 11.09 -10.30
C THR A 2 1.94 10.48 -9.43
N LEU A 3 1.55 9.23 -9.72
CA LEU A 3 0.53 8.51 -8.94
C LEU A 3 1.06 8.13 -7.55
N THR A 4 2.27 7.64 -7.51
CA THR A 4 2.97 7.21 -6.29
C THR A 4 4.45 7.49 -6.42
N LYS A 5 5.10 7.89 -5.33
CA LYS A 5 6.55 8.12 -5.31
C LYS A 5 7.15 7.61 -4.00
N ASP A 6 8.42 7.26 -4.03
CA ASP A 6 9.21 7.14 -2.83
C ASP A 6 9.48 8.52 -2.23
N LEU A 7 9.45 8.64 -0.91
CA LEU A 7 9.59 9.93 -0.23
C LEU A 7 10.99 10.50 -0.29
N SER A 8 11.99 9.70 -0.65
CA SER A 8 13.38 10.12 -0.69
C SER A 8 13.86 10.68 0.67
N ASN A 9 14.67 11.70 0.69
CA ASN A 9 15.29 12.25 1.88
C ASN A 9 14.87 13.71 2.09
N SER A 10 14.43 14.05 3.30
CA SER A 10 14.08 15.43 3.72
C SER A 10 15.19 16.12 4.50
N GLY A 11 16.42 15.59 4.46
CA GLY A 11 17.58 16.06 5.19
C GLY A 11 17.97 15.13 6.35
N TYR A 12 19.27 14.78 6.43
CA TYR A 12 19.79 13.78 7.37
C TYR A 12 19.61 14.13 8.85
N GLY A 13 19.41 15.38 9.21
CA GLY A 13 19.14 15.84 10.59
C GLY A 13 17.66 15.96 10.92
N SER A 14 16.78 15.72 9.97
CA SER A 14 15.33 15.87 10.17
C SER A 14 14.75 14.71 10.97
N ILE A 15 13.97 15.02 12.00
CA ILE A 15 13.23 14.03 12.81
C ILE A 15 12.33 13.19 11.92
N ILE A 16 11.60 13.81 10.98
CA ILE A 16 10.68 13.13 10.07
C ILE A 16 11.41 12.18 9.11
N CYS A 17 12.66 12.47 8.74
CA CYS A 17 13.46 11.57 7.94
C CYS A 17 13.65 10.21 8.63
N ASN A 18 13.98 10.22 9.91
CA ASN A 18 14.24 8.99 10.66
C ASN A 18 12.98 8.30 11.17
N GLN A 19 11.94 9.06 11.52
CA GLN A 19 10.71 8.52 12.12
C GLN A 19 9.62 8.19 11.09
N TRP A 20 9.77 8.66 9.84
CA TRP A 20 8.81 8.38 8.77
C TRP A 20 9.48 8.00 7.44
N HIS A 21 10.28 8.86 6.80
CA HIS A 21 10.74 8.59 5.44
C HIS A 21 11.56 7.30 5.29
N ARG A 22 12.22 6.86 6.35
CA ARG A 22 13.05 5.63 6.38
C ARG A 22 12.35 4.44 7.03
N ILE A 23 11.09 4.58 7.40
CA ILE A 23 10.31 3.56 8.09
C ILE A 23 9.54 2.74 7.07
N THR A 24 9.43 1.43 7.29
CA THR A 24 8.75 0.51 6.35
C THR A 24 7.35 0.97 5.98
N ALA A 25 6.57 1.46 6.94
CA ALA A 25 5.18 1.90 6.71
C ALA A 25 5.05 3.13 5.80
N SER A 26 6.14 3.84 5.48
CA SER A 26 6.12 4.96 4.54
C SER A 26 6.34 4.55 3.09
N HIS A 27 6.59 3.29 2.81
CA HIS A 27 6.85 2.76 1.48
C HIS A 27 5.69 1.89 0.98
N ASN A 28 5.63 1.68 -0.34
CA ASN A 28 4.65 0.79 -0.97
C ASN A 28 5.10 -0.67 -0.80
N THR A 29 4.83 -1.24 0.37
CA THR A 29 5.29 -2.58 0.74
C THR A 29 4.37 -3.21 1.78
N VAL A 30 4.71 -4.41 2.27
CA VAL A 30 3.99 -5.07 3.36
C VAL A 30 4.72 -4.86 4.68
N VAL A 31 4.01 -4.36 5.67
CA VAL A 31 4.44 -4.32 7.07
C VAL A 31 3.88 -5.54 7.79
N ILE A 32 4.67 -6.18 8.65
CA ILE A 32 4.27 -7.38 9.39
C ILE A 32 4.22 -7.08 10.87
N ASP A 33 3.08 -7.40 11.50
CA ASP A 33 2.82 -7.21 12.94
C ASP A 33 3.15 -5.78 13.43
N GLY A 34 3.03 -4.78 12.54
CA GLY A 34 3.35 -3.38 12.84
C GLY A 34 4.85 -3.09 13.01
N MET A 35 5.75 -3.96 12.54
CA MET A 35 7.19 -3.86 12.74
C MET A 35 7.92 -3.45 11.45
N ASN A 36 9.02 -2.73 11.59
CA ASN A 36 9.89 -2.41 10.46
C ASN A 36 10.60 -3.66 9.92
N HIS A 37 10.95 -3.65 8.63
CA HIS A 37 11.83 -4.67 8.04
C HIS A 37 13.15 -4.74 8.81
N THR A 38 13.63 -5.95 9.05
CA THR A 38 14.85 -6.21 9.81
C THR A 38 16.00 -6.68 8.93
N SER A 39 15.70 -7.20 7.74
CA SER A 39 16.71 -7.71 6.81
C SER A 39 17.44 -6.59 6.07
N VAL A 40 18.70 -6.84 5.81
CA VAL A 40 19.56 -6.07 4.91
C VAL A 40 19.90 -6.83 3.64
N GLU A 41 19.26 -7.99 3.42
CA GLU A 41 19.50 -8.82 2.24
C GLU A 41 18.97 -8.12 0.98
N PRO A 42 19.74 -8.11 -0.12
CA PRO A 42 19.26 -7.57 -1.37
C PRO A 42 18.17 -8.49 -1.95
N GLY A 43 17.18 -7.89 -2.60
CA GLY A 43 16.22 -8.64 -3.39
C GLY A 43 16.85 -9.31 -4.60
N ILE A 44 16.30 -10.45 -4.99
CA ILE A 44 16.70 -11.21 -6.17
C ILE A 44 15.73 -10.88 -7.31
N LYS A 45 16.25 -10.35 -8.41
CA LYS A 45 15.50 -10.16 -9.65
C LYS A 45 15.28 -11.52 -10.32
N LEU A 46 14.04 -11.95 -10.47
CA LEU A 46 13.66 -13.20 -11.14
C LEU A 46 13.50 -12.99 -12.64
N SER A 47 12.81 -11.92 -13.03
CA SER A 47 12.67 -11.54 -14.44
C SER A 47 12.52 -10.01 -14.58
N PHE A 48 12.89 -9.49 -15.74
CA PHE A 48 12.71 -8.10 -16.10
C PHE A 48 12.54 -7.98 -17.62
N THR A 49 11.48 -7.27 -18.02
CA THR A 49 11.18 -6.95 -19.43
C THR A 49 10.82 -5.46 -19.53
N ASN A 50 10.52 -4.99 -20.74
CA ASN A 50 10.06 -3.60 -20.93
C ASN A 50 8.70 -3.32 -20.28
N SER A 51 7.92 -4.37 -19.97
CA SER A 51 6.56 -4.24 -19.43
C SER A 51 6.35 -4.98 -18.09
N SER A 52 7.37 -5.65 -17.54
CA SER A 52 7.20 -6.38 -16.28
C SER A 52 8.49 -6.48 -15.49
N CYS A 53 8.33 -6.52 -14.16
CA CYS A 53 9.39 -6.82 -13.20
C CYS A 53 8.86 -7.85 -12.19
N ASP A 54 9.66 -8.86 -11.91
CA ASP A 54 9.41 -9.88 -10.89
C ASP A 54 10.65 -10.01 -10.02
N ALA A 55 10.50 -9.81 -8.73
CA ALA A 55 11.59 -9.85 -7.75
C ALA A 55 11.13 -10.52 -6.46
N LYS A 56 12.08 -11.12 -5.73
CA LYS A 56 11.83 -11.71 -4.43
C LYS A 56 12.93 -11.36 -3.43
N VAL A 57 12.62 -11.50 -2.16
CA VAL A 57 13.55 -11.48 -1.05
C VAL A 57 13.11 -12.57 -0.06
N GLU A 58 14.05 -13.41 0.41
CA GLU A 58 13.72 -14.60 1.19
C GLU A 58 13.53 -14.28 2.68
N HIS A 59 14.30 -13.34 3.23
CA HIS A 59 14.31 -13.05 4.66
C HIS A 59 14.13 -11.55 4.92
N VAL A 60 12.93 -11.02 4.69
CA VAL A 60 12.58 -9.64 5.06
C VAL A 60 12.46 -9.50 6.57
N TYR A 61 11.97 -10.55 7.21
CA TYR A 61 11.99 -10.83 8.64
C TYR A 61 12.52 -12.26 8.79
N GLU A 62 12.81 -12.70 10.01
CA GLU A 62 13.45 -13.99 10.29
C GLU A 62 12.82 -15.19 9.55
N ASP A 63 11.48 -15.22 9.46
CA ASP A 63 10.73 -16.35 8.87
C ASP A 63 9.82 -15.92 7.70
N VAL A 64 10.10 -14.76 7.06
CA VAL A 64 9.20 -14.20 6.06
C VAL A 64 9.92 -13.84 4.77
N GLY A 65 9.39 -14.36 3.66
CA GLY A 65 9.79 -14.00 2.30
C GLY A 65 8.71 -13.20 1.57
N PHE A 66 9.15 -12.33 0.68
CA PHE A 66 8.33 -11.53 -0.22
C PHE A 66 8.64 -11.86 -1.67
N ARG A 67 7.62 -11.81 -2.52
CA ARG A 67 7.75 -11.74 -3.98
C ARG A 67 6.80 -10.68 -4.49
N ARG A 68 7.27 -9.82 -5.39
CA ARG A 68 6.45 -8.81 -6.03
C ARG A 68 6.62 -8.85 -7.53
N LYS A 69 5.50 -8.86 -8.24
CA LYS A 69 5.44 -8.77 -9.68
C LYS A 69 4.65 -7.53 -10.07
N ILE A 70 5.24 -6.68 -10.90
CA ILE A 70 4.58 -5.53 -11.49
C ILE A 70 4.53 -5.73 -13.00
N GLN A 71 3.38 -5.50 -13.60
CA GLN A 71 3.17 -5.60 -15.04
C GLN A 71 2.49 -4.33 -15.56
N LEU A 72 3.11 -3.69 -16.54
CA LEU A 72 2.49 -2.59 -17.26
C LEU A 72 1.42 -3.13 -18.21
N LEU A 73 0.28 -2.46 -18.25
CA LEU A 73 -0.84 -2.68 -19.15
C LEU A 73 -0.92 -1.51 -20.15
N SER A 74 -1.76 -1.61 -21.15
CA SER A 74 -1.96 -0.54 -22.15
C SER A 74 -2.51 0.75 -21.53
N ASP A 75 -3.27 0.64 -20.48
CA ASP A 75 -4.01 1.72 -19.81
C ASP A 75 -3.74 1.81 -18.31
N GLY A 76 -2.70 1.13 -17.80
CA GLY A 76 -2.41 1.11 -16.38
C GLY A 76 -1.30 0.15 -15.97
N PHE A 77 -1.44 -0.47 -14.81
CA PHE A 77 -0.53 -1.52 -14.35
C PHE A 77 -1.22 -2.47 -13.36
N TYR A 78 -0.68 -3.66 -13.26
CA TYR A 78 -1.04 -4.70 -12.29
C TYR A 78 0.12 -4.90 -11.32
N ASP A 79 -0.20 -4.97 -10.02
CA ASP A 79 0.74 -5.19 -8.92
C ASP A 79 0.30 -6.40 -8.11
N GLU A 80 1.14 -7.42 -8.06
CA GLU A 80 0.94 -8.62 -7.27
C GLU A 80 2.04 -8.74 -6.23
N PHE A 81 1.65 -8.82 -4.95
CA PHE A 81 2.57 -8.91 -3.83
C PHE A 81 2.27 -10.16 -2.99
N GLU A 82 3.13 -11.16 -3.09
CA GLU A 82 3.05 -12.41 -2.34
C GLU A 82 3.89 -12.32 -1.06
N VAL A 83 3.31 -12.80 0.05
CA VAL A 83 3.96 -12.91 1.35
C VAL A 83 3.83 -14.33 1.87
N LYS A 84 4.93 -14.92 2.31
CA LYS A 84 4.98 -16.24 2.96
C LYS A 84 5.71 -16.17 4.28
N SER A 85 5.16 -16.78 5.32
CA SER A 85 5.83 -16.93 6.63
C SER A 85 5.68 -18.33 7.22
N GLY A 86 6.52 -18.64 8.19
CA GLY A 86 6.47 -19.90 8.93
C GLY A 86 5.25 -20.05 9.84
N ARG A 87 4.61 -18.94 10.22
CA ARG A 87 3.44 -18.90 11.12
C ARG A 87 2.43 -17.83 10.66
N GLU A 88 1.23 -17.87 11.23
CA GLU A 88 0.22 -16.85 11.00
C GLU A 88 0.66 -15.50 11.58
N ARG A 89 0.51 -14.43 10.79
CA ARG A 89 0.87 -13.04 11.12
C ARG A 89 -0.16 -12.06 10.59
N ASN A 90 -0.15 -10.83 11.10
CA ASN A 90 -0.88 -9.72 10.52
C ASN A 90 0.00 -9.05 9.46
N TYR A 91 -0.54 -8.88 8.27
CA TYR A 91 0.11 -8.23 7.13
C TYR A 91 -0.66 -6.98 6.74
N ASP A 92 0.00 -5.84 6.73
CA ASP A 92 -0.52 -4.58 6.18
C ASP A 92 0.19 -4.29 4.86
N PHE A 93 -0.46 -4.58 3.73
CA PHE A 93 0.00 -4.07 2.44
C PHE A 93 -0.39 -2.60 2.35
N ILE A 94 0.60 -1.73 2.28
CA ILE A 94 0.43 -0.28 2.24
C ILE A 94 0.77 0.21 0.84
N PHE A 95 -0.14 0.98 0.24
CA PHE A 95 0.07 1.66 -1.03
C PHE A 95 -0.28 3.14 -0.88
N HIS A 96 0.69 4.00 -1.17
CA HIS A 96 0.54 5.44 -1.04
C HIS A 96 0.21 6.07 -2.39
N VAL A 97 -0.77 6.96 -2.41
CA VAL A 97 -1.29 7.64 -3.60
C VAL A 97 -1.12 9.15 -3.41
N GLU A 98 -0.47 9.81 -4.36
CA GLU A 98 -0.28 11.27 -4.39
C GLU A 98 -1.55 11.99 -4.88
N SER A 99 -2.71 11.49 -4.48
CA SER A 99 -4.03 12.01 -4.86
C SER A 99 -5.07 11.76 -3.78
N ASP A 100 -6.18 12.45 -3.88
CA ASP A 100 -7.37 12.20 -3.07
C ASP A 100 -8.34 11.24 -3.77
N LEU A 101 -9.11 10.51 -2.95
CA LEU A 101 -10.19 9.66 -3.45
C LEU A 101 -11.30 10.52 -4.07
N ASP A 102 -11.80 10.13 -5.23
CA ASP A 102 -12.99 10.75 -5.83
C ASP A 102 -14.26 10.16 -5.23
N MET A 103 -14.78 10.80 -4.19
CA MET A 103 -16.00 10.38 -3.49
C MET A 103 -17.29 10.63 -4.28
N ASN A 104 -17.21 11.26 -5.47
CA ASN A 104 -18.39 11.49 -6.30
C ASN A 104 -18.74 10.33 -7.24
N MET A 105 -17.90 9.29 -7.25
CA MET A 105 -18.17 8.07 -8.01
C MET A 105 -18.99 7.09 -7.14
N ASP A 106 -19.74 6.20 -7.79
CA ASP A 106 -20.48 5.16 -7.10
C ASP A 106 -19.56 4.34 -6.22
N THR A 107 -19.86 4.31 -4.92
CA THR A 107 -19.06 3.56 -3.94
C THR A 107 -19.70 2.21 -3.66
N THR A 108 -18.85 1.16 -3.63
CA THR A 108 -19.24 -0.21 -3.29
C THR A 108 -18.96 -0.53 -1.82
N PHE A 109 -18.90 0.49 -0.97
CA PHE A 109 -18.54 0.37 0.45
C PHE A 109 -19.22 1.43 1.30
N GLU A 110 -19.38 1.13 2.59
CA GLU A 110 -19.66 2.09 3.64
C GLU A 110 -18.37 2.52 4.34
N THR A 111 -18.41 3.62 5.09
CA THR A 111 -17.25 4.13 5.82
C THR A 111 -17.49 4.16 7.32
N SER A 112 -16.50 3.71 8.09
CA SER A 112 -16.44 3.92 9.54
C SER A 112 -15.30 4.88 9.85
N LYS A 113 -15.64 6.09 10.31
CA LYS A 113 -14.67 7.15 10.67
C LYS A 113 -14.08 6.89 12.06
N ASN A 114 -12.96 7.53 12.35
CA ASN A 114 -12.22 7.43 13.61
C ASN A 114 -11.80 5.98 13.94
N SER A 115 -11.48 5.21 12.93
CA SER A 115 -10.96 3.86 13.07
C SER A 115 -9.50 3.91 13.55
N SER A 116 -9.00 2.79 14.07
CA SER A 116 -7.62 2.63 14.53
C SER A 116 -6.95 1.49 13.77
N LEU A 117 -5.68 1.65 13.45
CA LEU A 117 -4.85 0.57 12.92
C LEU A 117 -4.32 -0.37 14.01
N GLY A 118 -4.54 -0.05 15.30
CA GLY A 118 -4.10 -0.87 16.43
C GLY A 118 -2.60 -0.84 16.73
N TYR A 119 -1.82 -0.08 15.96
CA TYR A 119 -0.39 0.16 16.17
C TYR A 119 -0.12 1.66 16.30
N THR A 120 0.90 2.04 17.10
CA THR A 120 1.30 3.43 17.32
C THR A 120 2.78 3.68 17.04
N GLU A 121 3.58 2.61 17.02
CA GLU A 121 5.02 2.67 16.78
C GLU A 121 5.36 2.39 15.30
N ASN A 122 6.63 2.42 14.96
CA ASN A 122 7.17 2.08 13.64
C ASN A 122 6.47 2.83 12.49
N GLY A 123 6.19 4.13 12.72
CA GLY A 123 5.57 5.00 11.72
C GLY A 123 4.04 5.04 11.75
N TYR A 124 3.36 4.13 12.44
CA TYR A 124 1.90 4.09 12.46
C TYR A 124 1.25 5.34 13.10
N ALA A 125 1.93 6.02 14.02
CA ALA A 125 1.45 7.29 14.57
C ALA A 125 1.32 8.42 13.55
N TYR A 126 1.94 8.29 12.37
CA TYR A 126 1.86 9.27 11.28
C TYR A 126 0.63 9.09 10.39
N PHE A 127 -0.09 7.97 10.46
CA PHE A 127 -1.39 7.83 9.81
C PHE A 127 -2.44 8.64 10.56
N LYS A 128 -3.11 9.53 9.85
CA LYS A 128 -4.17 10.40 10.35
C LYS A 128 -5.46 10.16 9.58
N ASP A 129 -6.58 10.65 10.12
CA ASP A 129 -7.89 10.59 9.47
C ASP A 129 -8.24 9.18 8.99
N ILE A 130 -7.98 8.17 9.85
CA ILE A 130 -8.14 6.77 9.51
C ILE A 130 -9.62 6.45 9.33
N ILE A 131 -9.97 5.94 8.15
CA ILE A 131 -11.30 5.49 7.77
C ILE A 131 -11.22 4.01 7.44
N LYS A 132 -12.05 3.18 8.08
CA LYS A 132 -12.23 1.79 7.65
C LYS A 132 -13.30 1.75 6.56
N LEU A 133 -12.99 1.12 5.45
CA LEU A 133 -13.96 0.82 4.40
C LEU A 133 -14.61 -0.52 4.71
N ILE A 134 -15.94 -0.54 4.66
CA ILE A 134 -16.76 -1.72 4.90
C ILE A 134 -17.41 -2.08 3.56
N PRO A 135 -16.87 -3.07 2.82
CA PRO A 135 -17.44 -3.47 1.54
C PRO A 135 -18.90 -3.93 1.70
N LEU A 136 -19.71 -3.72 0.68
CA LEU A 136 -21.06 -4.24 0.65
C LEU A 136 -21.03 -5.77 0.73
N LYS A 137 -22.04 -6.35 1.39
CA LYS A 137 -22.12 -7.79 1.64
C LYS A 137 -21.98 -8.59 0.35
N GLY A 138 -21.03 -9.52 0.33
CA GLY A 138 -20.76 -10.41 -0.80
C GLY A 138 -19.79 -9.83 -1.84
N SER A 139 -19.24 -8.64 -1.63
CA SER A 139 -18.21 -8.09 -2.50
C SER A 139 -16.86 -8.77 -2.22
N GLU A 140 -16.24 -9.30 -3.26
CA GLU A 140 -14.89 -9.88 -3.24
C GLU A 140 -13.83 -8.90 -3.79
N GLU A 141 -14.29 -7.83 -4.43
CA GLU A 141 -13.48 -6.78 -5.03
C GLU A 141 -13.91 -5.41 -4.51
N LEU A 142 -12.94 -4.54 -4.31
CA LEU A 142 -13.14 -3.12 -4.01
C LEU A 142 -12.56 -2.29 -5.15
N ILE A 143 -13.34 -1.32 -5.64
CA ILE A 143 -12.91 -0.35 -6.63
C ILE A 143 -12.89 1.02 -5.98
N LEU A 144 -11.76 1.73 -6.10
CA LEU A 144 -11.60 3.10 -5.64
C LEU A 144 -11.28 3.99 -6.85
N TYR A 145 -11.82 5.19 -6.85
CA TYR A 145 -11.65 6.17 -7.94
C TYR A 145 -10.83 7.36 -7.47
N TRP A 146 -9.98 7.87 -8.35
CA TRP A 146 -9.00 8.89 -8.03
C TRP A 146 -8.98 9.98 -9.08
N LYS A 147 -8.63 11.20 -8.65
CA LYS A 147 -8.35 12.33 -9.54
C LYS A 147 -6.89 12.70 -9.40
N LEU A 148 -6.13 12.51 -10.46
CA LEU A 148 -4.73 12.88 -10.55
C LEU A 148 -4.55 13.89 -11.67
N GLY A 149 -4.55 15.19 -11.32
CA GLY A 149 -4.59 16.26 -12.29
C GLY A 149 -5.82 16.19 -13.17
N GLY A 150 -5.65 16.15 -14.49
CA GLY A 150 -6.73 15.99 -15.46
C GLY A 150 -7.18 14.55 -15.71
N LEU A 151 -6.53 13.55 -15.06
CA LEU A 151 -6.81 12.13 -15.27
C LEU A 151 -7.79 11.61 -14.21
N LYS A 152 -8.67 10.72 -14.64
CA LYS A 152 -9.44 9.86 -13.75
C LYS A 152 -8.81 8.47 -13.76
N LEU A 153 -8.65 7.89 -12.57
CA LEU A 153 -8.06 6.57 -12.38
C LEU A 153 -9.03 5.70 -11.58
N ALA A 154 -8.95 4.40 -11.80
CA ALA A 154 -9.54 3.39 -10.93
C ALA A 154 -8.45 2.47 -10.39
N SER A 155 -8.53 2.12 -9.11
CA SER A 155 -7.80 1.01 -8.54
C SER A 155 -8.77 -0.07 -8.11
N SER A 156 -8.58 -1.31 -8.57
CA SER A 156 -9.34 -2.47 -8.12
C SER A 156 -8.45 -3.43 -7.34
N MET A 157 -8.99 -4.04 -6.30
CA MET A 157 -8.27 -4.94 -5.42
C MET A 157 -9.15 -6.04 -4.86
N ASN A 158 -8.62 -7.27 -4.79
CA ASN A 158 -9.28 -8.37 -4.11
C ASN A 158 -9.26 -8.14 -2.59
N ILE A 159 -10.44 -8.24 -1.96
CA ILE A 159 -10.64 -7.95 -0.54
C ILE A 159 -11.17 -9.14 0.27
N ILE A 160 -11.10 -10.36 -0.27
CA ILE A 160 -11.45 -11.56 0.48
C ILE A 160 -10.58 -11.63 1.74
N ASP A 161 -11.20 -11.84 2.90
CA ASP A 161 -10.57 -11.88 4.21
C ASP A 161 -9.66 -10.67 4.51
N THR A 162 -10.05 -9.48 4.01
CA THR A 162 -9.26 -8.26 4.08
C THR A 162 -10.00 -7.16 4.82
N GLU A 163 -9.36 -6.56 5.81
CA GLU A 163 -9.76 -5.25 6.32
C GLU A 163 -9.12 -4.16 5.47
N VAL A 164 -9.92 -3.19 5.06
CA VAL A 164 -9.44 -2.09 4.22
C VAL A 164 -9.52 -0.78 4.98
N PHE A 165 -8.42 -0.05 5.00
CA PHE A 165 -8.35 1.27 5.60
C PHE A 165 -7.81 2.29 4.60
N LEU A 166 -8.30 3.51 4.70
CA LEU A 166 -7.70 4.71 4.12
C LEU A 166 -7.21 5.62 5.23
N ALA A 167 -6.07 6.23 5.02
CA ALA A 167 -5.50 7.20 5.94
C ALA A 167 -4.76 8.31 5.20
N LYS A 168 -4.56 9.43 5.86
CA LYS A 168 -3.62 10.46 5.43
C LYS A 168 -2.27 10.22 6.08
N SER A 169 -1.20 10.37 5.31
CA SER A 169 0.17 10.26 5.80
C SER A 169 1.07 11.35 5.20
N PRO A 170 2.18 11.73 5.88
CA PRO A 170 3.06 12.76 5.36
C PRO A 170 3.66 12.38 3.99
N ALA A 171 3.69 13.36 3.08
CA ALA A 171 4.37 13.29 1.81
C ALA A 171 5.79 13.91 1.90
N ASN A 172 6.38 14.24 0.78
CA ASN A 172 7.58 15.07 0.69
C ASN A 172 7.36 16.17 -0.37
N PRO A 173 7.26 17.45 0.04
CA PRO A 173 7.56 18.00 1.38
C PRO A 173 6.55 17.53 2.45
N VAL A 174 6.98 17.54 3.72
CA VAL A 174 6.20 17.01 4.86
C VAL A 174 4.98 17.84 5.23
N THR A 175 4.84 19.04 4.66
CA THR A 175 3.65 19.88 4.75
C THR A 175 2.48 19.30 3.97
N ASP A 176 2.79 18.46 2.99
CA ASP A 176 1.80 17.84 2.13
C ASP A 176 1.39 16.48 2.69
N LEU A 177 0.17 16.08 2.38
CA LEU A 177 -0.36 14.78 2.75
C LEU A 177 -0.68 13.98 1.49
N ARG A 178 -0.49 12.67 1.58
CA ARG A 178 -0.92 11.71 0.57
C ARG A 178 -1.92 10.73 1.17
N THR A 179 -2.68 10.06 0.32
CA THR A 179 -3.62 9.04 0.74
C THR A 179 -2.92 7.69 0.80
N SER A 180 -3.10 6.96 1.89
CA SER A 180 -2.58 5.61 2.09
C SER A 180 -3.73 4.63 2.05
N ILE A 181 -3.66 3.63 1.16
CA ILE A 181 -4.51 2.45 1.17
C ILE A 181 -3.78 1.41 2.02
N ILE A 182 -4.48 0.81 2.99
CA ILE A 182 -3.93 -0.23 3.86
C ILE A 182 -4.84 -1.44 3.78
N LEU A 183 -4.33 -2.54 3.24
CA LEU A 183 -5.02 -3.82 3.14
C LEU A 183 -4.46 -4.76 4.19
N ARG A 184 -5.23 -5.05 5.23
CA ARG A 184 -4.83 -5.92 6.34
C ARG A 184 -5.39 -7.32 6.19
N ARG A 185 -4.51 -8.32 6.29
CA ARG A 185 -4.86 -9.74 6.35
C ARG A 185 -4.12 -10.45 7.48
N LYS A 186 -4.75 -11.49 7.99
CA LYS A 186 -4.13 -12.40 8.95
C LYS A 186 -4.00 -13.79 8.33
N ALA A 187 -2.76 -14.22 8.05
CA ALA A 187 -2.48 -15.47 7.32
C ALA A 187 -1.05 -15.97 7.56
N LYS A 188 -0.74 -17.18 7.09
CA LYS A 188 0.64 -17.66 6.87
C LYS A 188 1.14 -17.28 5.48
N HIS A 189 0.25 -17.33 4.49
CA HIS A 189 0.53 -17.04 3.11
C HIS A 189 -0.62 -16.21 2.55
N THR A 190 -0.29 -15.11 1.89
CA THR A 190 -1.29 -14.26 1.23
C THR A 190 -0.69 -13.61 0.00
N THR A 191 -1.55 -13.28 -0.95
CA THR A 191 -1.20 -12.54 -2.17
C THR A 191 -2.15 -11.36 -2.30
N TYR A 192 -1.60 -10.16 -2.28
CA TYR A 192 -2.33 -8.93 -2.60
C TYR A 192 -2.25 -8.72 -4.10
N GLN A 193 -3.39 -8.33 -4.68
CA GLN A 193 -3.52 -8.02 -6.10
C GLN A 193 -4.21 -6.69 -6.24
N MET A 194 -3.61 -5.79 -7.00
CA MET A 194 -4.13 -4.45 -7.25
C MET A 194 -3.93 -4.10 -8.72
N GLU A 195 -5.00 -3.71 -9.39
CA GLU A 195 -4.96 -3.21 -10.76
C GLU A 195 -5.28 -1.72 -10.78
N TRP A 196 -4.49 -0.96 -11.52
CA TRP A 196 -4.69 0.46 -11.74
C TRP A 196 -5.00 0.71 -13.20
N LYS A 197 -6.04 1.49 -13.47
CA LYS A 197 -6.46 1.86 -14.83
C LYS A 197 -6.67 3.35 -14.97
N ILE A 198 -6.23 3.90 -16.09
CA ILE A 198 -6.61 5.23 -16.56
C ILE A 198 -7.99 5.09 -17.19
N LEU A 199 -8.96 5.84 -16.68
CA LEU A 199 -10.30 5.89 -17.25
C LEU A 199 -10.33 6.89 -18.40
N ASN A 200 -10.74 6.43 -19.57
CA ASN A 200 -11.00 7.34 -20.69
C ASN A 200 -12.18 8.27 -20.32
N VAL A 201 -11.97 9.55 -20.48
CA VAL A 201 -12.98 10.59 -20.27
C VAL A 201 -13.81 10.73 -21.54
#